data_16fe29f15b19b775d09bfd14075be7e7
#
_entry.id   16fe29f15b19b775d09bfd14075be7e7
#
_cell.length_a   1.000
_cell.length_b   1.000
_cell.length_c   1.000
_cell.angle_alpha   90.00
_cell.angle_beta   90.00
_cell.angle_gamma   90.00
#
_symmetry.space_group_name_H-M   'P 1'
#
loop_
_entity.id
_entity.type
_entity.pdbx_description
1 polymer ?
#
loop_
_entity_poly.entity_id
_entity_poly.type
_entity_poly.pdbx_seq_one_letter_code
_entity_poly.pdbx_strand_id
1 'polypeptide(L)'
;LLPDEEAELDAERQVLANADRLAGLAAAARSLLVEGEDGLPGAQDLLNRAAQSLGELVRIDPSQASLLEGIQSAVYALEEAGRDLTHYADGIEANPGRLAALEERATLLHTLKRKYGASIAEVIAFGRRAADEQEDLLRAEDRLEEMAVESAHLRARIGQAGAALSAARRQAAEELARRVEEQLADLNMARARFSISIEWREDAGGVPVPEVDGAYAVDETGLDRVEFLISANPGEALKPLARIASGGEASRLMLALKTILSEADRTPTLIFDEVDTGVGGRSGQVVGEKLRALAHTHQVLCITHLAQVAALGHEHLRIEKQLVGERTRTVVTPLTGHDRVEEIAAMLGGAPVTETARRAAVDLLARGQQQLVQNTLLLQKQK
;
A
#
# COMPACT_ATOMS: atom_id res chain seq x y z
N LEU A 1 0.76 18.33 -40.88
CA LEU A 1 1.89 17.62 -41.49
C LEU A 1 1.40 16.34 -42.15
N LEU A 2 1.79 16.09 -43.41
CA LEU A 2 1.56 14.85 -44.13
C LEU A 2 2.90 14.13 -44.38
N PRO A 3 2.95 12.82 -44.38
CA PRO A 3 4.21 12.08 -44.52
C PRO A 3 5.00 12.42 -45.78
N ASP A 4 4.32 12.67 -46.92
CA ASP A 4 4.90 12.92 -48.23
C ASP A 4 4.98 14.42 -48.60
N GLU A 5 4.57 15.32 -47.67
CA GLU A 5 4.46 16.77 -47.90
C GLU A 5 5.78 17.39 -48.40
N GLU A 6 6.95 16.92 -47.91
CA GLU A 6 8.25 17.47 -48.28
C GLU A 6 8.58 17.18 -49.76
N ALA A 7 8.27 15.96 -50.24
CA ALA A 7 8.54 15.57 -51.61
C ALA A 7 7.63 16.33 -52.60
N GLU A 8 6.36 16.53 -52.25
CA GLU A 8 5.39 17.27 -53.05
C GLU A 8 5.80 18.74 -53.14
N LEU A 9 6.18 19.37 -52.00
CA LEU A 9 6.67 20.76 -51.95
C LEU A 9 7.93 20.95 -52.76
N ASP A 10 8.90 20.05 -52.68
CA ASP A 10 10.14 20.14 -53.43
C ASP A 10 9.90 20.00 -54.94
N ALA A 11 9.01 19.12 -55.38
CA ALA A 11 8.64 18.96 -56.78
C ALA A 11 7.96 20.21 -57.32
N GLU A 12 6.97 20.75 -56.62
CA GLU A 12 6.27 21.99 -57.00
C GLU A 12 7.22 23.20 -57.03
N ARG A 13 8.10 23.30 -56.03
CA ARG A 13 9.11 24.38 -55.94
C ARG A 13 10.10 24.34 -57.12
N GLN A 14 10.56 23.13 -57.55
CA GLN A 14 11.44 22.99 -58.70
C GLN A 14 10.81 23.47 -59.99
N VAL A 15 9.52 23.14 -60.21
CA VAL A 15 8.78 23.58 -61.38
C VAL A 15 8.62 25.11 -61.40
N LEU A 16 8.16 25.69 -60.28
CA LEU A 16 7.93 27.15 -60.19
C LEU A 16 9.24 27.97 -60.25
N ALA A 17 10.30 27.49 -59.60
CA ALA A 17 11.61 28.15 -59.62
C ALA A 17 12.27 28.13 -61.02
N ASN A 18 11.89 27.20 -61.90
CA ASN A 18 12.41 27.09 -63.27
C ASN A 18 11.34 27.42 -64.33
N ALA A 19 10.22 28.02 -63.94
CA ALA A 19 9.07 28.27 -64.81
C ALA A 19 9.48 28.93 -66.15
N ASP A 20 10.21 30.05 -66.14
CA ASP A 20 10.65 30.75 -67.33
C ASP A 20 11.56 29.86 -68.21
N ARG A 21 12.45 29.10 -67.60
CA ARG A 21 13.35 28.17 -68.33
C ARG A 21 12.61 27.02 -68.95
N LEU A 22 11.64 26.46 -68.24
CA LEU A 22 10.81 25.33 -68.72
C LEU A 22 9.92 25.79 -69.86
N ALA A 23 9.30 26.99 -69.76
CA ALA A 23 8.52 27.58 -70.83
C ALA A 23 9.38 27.87 -72.08
N GLY A 24 10.60 28.41 -71.85
CA GLY A 24 11.57 28.65 -72.95
C GLY A 24 12.02 27.37 -73.68
N LEU A 25 12.30 26.29 -72.92
CA LEU A 25 12.67 24.99 -73.48
C LEU A 25 11.49 24.32 -74.23
N ALA A 26 10.28 24.41 -73.72
CA ALA A 26 9.07 23.93 -74.40
C ALA A 26 8.80 24.68 -75.70
N ALA A 27 8.93 26.04 -75.69
CA ALA A 27 8.81 26.87 -76.88
C ALA A 27 9.85 26.52 -77.92
N ALA A 28 11.13 26.41 -77.55
CA ALA A 28 12.20 25.99 -78.43
C ALA A 28 12.00 24.63 -79.09
N ALA A 29 11.60 23.63 -78.27
CA ALA A 29 11.26 22.29 -78.76
C ALA A 29 10.10 22.31 -79.75
N ARG A 30 9.05 23.07 -79.44
CA ARG A 30 7.89 23.27 -80.33
C ARG A 30 8.27 23.93 -81.63
N SER A 31 9.15 24.99 -81.62
CA SER A 31 9.62 25.64 -82.77
C SER A 31 10.35 24.67 -83.72
N LEU A 32 11.26 23.85 -83.20
CA LEU A 32 12.01 22.82 -83.98
C LEU A 32 11.10 21.72 -84.54
N LEU A 33 10.06 21.32 -83.85
CA LEU A 33 9.17 20.27 -84.29
C LEU A 33 8.14 20.74 -85.31
N VAL A 34 7.53 21.90 -85.08
CA VAL A 34 6.33 22.37 -85.80
C VAL A 34 6.60 23.55 -86.70
N GLU A 35 7.16 24.66 -86.16
CA GLU A 35 7.22 25.95 -86.84
C GLU A 35 8.47 26.12 -87.71
N GLY A 36 9.57 25.53 -87.32
CA GLY A 36 10.86 25.82 -87.89
C GLY A 36 11.56 27.07 -87.30
N GLU A 37 12.87 27.23 -87.55
CA GLU A 37 13.70 28.30 -86.97
C GLU A 37 14.68 28.85 -88.05
N ASP A 38 14.97 30.13 -87.98
CA ASP A 38 15.90 30.79 -88.91
C ASP A 38 15.65 30.56 -90.43
N GLY A 39 14.39 30.43 -90.81
CA GLY A 39 14.01 30.24 -92.22
C GLY A 39 14.12 28.77 -92.67
N LEU A 40 14.45 27.83 -91.74
CA LEU A 40 14.40 26.40 -91.96
C LEU A 40 13.03 25.85 -91.62
N PRO A 41 12.49 24.91 -92.36
CA PRO A 41 11.19 24.31 -92.07
C PRO A 41 11.26 23.40 -90.84
N GLY A 42 10.17 23.37 -90.07
CA GLY A 42 10.08 22.44 -88.93
C GLY A 42 10.10 20.96 -89.33
N ALA A 43 10.35 20.06 -88.36
CA ALA A 43 10.42 18.64 -88.64
C ALA A 43 9.11 18.13 -89.28
N GLN A 44 7.94 18.65 -88.86
CA GLN A 44 6.65 18.33 -89.42
C GLN A 44 6.57 18.61 -90.89
N ASP A 45 7.04 19.81 -91.34
CA ASP A 45 7.06 20.20 -92.72
C ASP A 45 7.97 19.32 -93.59
N LEU A 46 9.14 18.96 -93.04
CA LEU A 46 10.07 18.04 -93.72
C LEU A 46 9.46 16.66 -93.87
N LEU A 47 8.78 16.11 -92.87
CA LEU A 47 8.09 14.83 -92.98
C LEU A 47 6.87 14.87 -93.89
N ASN A 48 6.10 15.95 -93.92
CA ASN A 48 5.03 16.17 -94.86
C ASN A 48 5.52 16.16 -96.31
N ARG A 49 6.61 16.82 -96.60
CA ARG A 49 7.26 16.77 -97.94
C ARG A 49 7.74 15.33 -98.29
N ALA A 50 8.30 14.66 -97.34
CA ALA A 50 8.71 13.26 -97.54
C ALA A 50 7.50 12.36 -97.80
N ALA A 51 6.39 12.55 -97.04
CA ALA A 51 5.13 11.83 -97.25
C ALA A 51 4.55 12.09 -98.64
N GLN A 52 4.64 13.35 -99.14
CA GLN A 52 4.18 13.66 -100.50
C GLN A 52 5.02 12.94 -101.59
N SER A 53 6.35 12.98 -101.45
CA SER A 53 7.25 12.28 -102.39
C SER A 53 7.05 10.75 -102.36
N LEU A 54 6.85 10.16 -101.16
CA LEU A 54 6.50 8.73 -100.99
C LEU A 54 5.14 8.38 -101.56
N GLY A 55 4.15 9.30 -101.45
CA GLY A 55 2.85 9.14 -102.08
C GLY A 55 2.92 9.03 -103.64
N GLU A 56 3.82 9.79 -104.28
CA GLU A 56 4.11 9.63 -105.67
C GLU A 56 4.85 8.31 -105.99
N LEU A 57 5.80 7.87 -105.20
CA LEU A 57 6.48 6.66 -105.31
C LEU A 57 5.55 5.45 -105.15
N VAL A 58 4.65 5.40 -104.19
CA VAL A 58 3.69 4.34 -103.99
C VAL A 58 2.69 4.23 -105.17
N ARG A 59 2.42 5.33 -105.89
CA ARG A 59 1.61 5.28 -107.14
C ARG A 59 2.30 4.49 -108.23
N ILE A 60 3.65 4.47 -108.23
CA ILE A 60 4.48 3.73 -109.25
C ILE A 60 4.77 2.34 -108.75
N ASP A 61 5.09 2.18 -107.43
CA ASP A 61 5.37 0.93 -106.77
C ASP A 61 4.58 0.74 -105.51
N PRO A 62 3.42 0.11 -105.55
CA PRO A 62 2.51 -0.07 -104.39
C PRO A 62 3.15 -0.92 -103.27
N SER A 63 4.23 -1.68 -103.56
CA SER A 63 4.89 -2.46 -102.49
C SER A 63 5.50 -1.61 -101.39
N GLN A 64 5.65 -0.34 -101.59
CA GLN A 64 6.30 0.58 -100.67
C GLN A 64 5.25 1.37 -99.78
N ALA A 65 4.00 0.96 -99.82
CA ALA A 65 2.90 1.61 -99.05
C ALA A 65 3.21 1.67 -97.53
N SER A 66 3.90 0.65 -96.98
CA SER A 66 4.27 0.65 -95.54
C SER A 66 5.23 1.77 -95.16
N LEU A 67 6.08 2.26 -96.05
CA LEU A 67 6.99 3.39 -95.82
C LEU A 67 6.19 4.72 -95.70
N LEU A 68 5.17 4.90 -96.55
CA LEU A 68 4.27 6.05 -96.51
C LEU A 68 3.45 6.07 -95.19
N GLU A 69 2.89 4.91 -94.81
CA GLU A 69 2.15 4.79 -93.53
C GLU A 69 3.06 5.09 -92.32
N GLY A 70 4.33 4.64 -92.30
CA GLY A 70 5.30 4.96 -91.29
C GLY A 70 5.57 6.44 -91.12
N ILE A 71 5.78 7.16 -92.27
CA ILE A 71 5.98 8.64 -92.27
C ILE A 71 4.71 9.39 -91.84
N GLN A 72 3.53 8.95 -92.29
CA GLN A 72 2.27 9.56 -91.89
C GLN A 72 2.05 9.38 -90.37
N SER A 73 2.37 8.21 -89.80
CA SER A 73 2.26 8.00 -88.35
C SER A 73 3.26 8.88 -87.58
N ALA A 74 4.47 9.13 -88.09
CA ALA A 74 5.42 10.06 -87.49
C ALA A 74 4.91 11.54 -87.54
N VAL A 75 4.26 11.96 -88.64
CA VAL A 75 3.61 13.30 -88.69
C VAL A 75 2.57 13.45 -87.59
N TYR A 76 1.67 12.50 -87.44
CA TYR A 76 0.64 12.55 -86.38
C TYR A 76 1.26 12.58 -84.95
N ALA A 77 2.31 11.80 -84.71
CA ALA A 77 3.00 11.81 -83.40
C ALA A 77 3.67 13.20 -83.11
N LEU A 78 4.24 13.85 -84.14
CA LEU A 78 4.79 15.20 -84.01
C LEU A 78 3.71 16.25 -83.74
N GLU A 79 2.52 16.15 -84.39
CA GLU A 79 1.41 17.03 -84.15
C GLU A 79 0.87 16.92 -82.71
N GLU A 80 0.81 15.71 -82.20
CA GLU A 80 0.41 15.43 -80.80
C GLU A 80 1.45 16.00 -79.84
N ALA A 81 2.75 15.72 -80.01
CA ALA A 81 3.82 16.26 -79.21
C ALA A 81 3.86 17.80 -79.23
N GLY A 82 3.64 18.44 -80.40
CA GLY A 82 3.54 19.88 -80.52
C GLY A 82 2.39 20.48 -79.71
N ARG A 83 1.22 19.83 -79.70
CA ARG A 83 0.06 20.22 -78.93
C ARG A 83 0.33 20.09 -77.42
N ASP A 84 0.96 18.96 -77.02
CA ASP A 84 1.30 18.70 -75.64
C ASP A 84 2.31 19.69 -75.08
N LEU A 85 3.32 20.07 -75.89
CA LEU A 85 4.29 21.12 -75.51
C LEU A 85 3.66 22.50 -75.37
N THR A 86 2.66 22.83 -76.23
CA THR A 86 1.91 24.08 -76.09
C THR A 86 1.09 24.11 -74.79
N HIS A 87 0.35 23.02 -74.56
CA HIS A 87 -0.44 22.90 -73.36
C HIS A 87 0.43 22.93 -72.06
N TYR A 88 1.59 22.27 -72.12
CA TYR A 88 2.57 22.31 -71.05
C TYR A 88 3.11 23.72 -70.76
N ALA A 89 3.52 24.43 -71.85
CA ALA A 89 4.07 25.78 -71.72
C ALA A 89 2.99 26.77 -71.18
N ASP A 90 1.75 26.67 -71.64
CA ASP A 90 0.62 27.49 -71.19
C ASP A 90 0.19 27.18 -69.73
N GLY A 91 0.45 25.95 -69.29
CA GLY A 91 0.21 25.54 -67.91
C GLY A 91 1.27 25.97 -66.90
N ILE A 92 2.44 26.42 -67.36
CA ILE A 92 3.53 26.94 -66.51
C ILE A 92 3.33 28.44 -66.29
N GLU A 93 2.55 28.82 -65.27
CA GLU A 93 2.48 30.20 -64.81
C GLU A 93 3.57 30.49 -63.78
N ALA A 94 4.36 31.55 -64.06
CA ALA A 94 5.25 32.09 -63.02
C ALA A 94 4.42 32.70 -61.90
N ASN A 95 4.38 32.02 -60.73
CA ASN A 95 3.66 32.50 -59.54
C ASN A 95 4.64 32.78 -58.39
N PRO A 96 5.20 33.97 -58.31
CA PRO A 96 6.18 34.34 -57.27
C PRO A 96 5.58 34.24 -55.85
N GLY A 97 4.29 34.52 -55.68
CA GLY A 97 3.60 34.44 -54.39
C GLY A 97 3.49 32.95 -53.90
N ARG A 98 3.20 32.04 -54.84
CA ARG A 98 3.13 30.63 -54.52
C ARG A 98 4.51 30.03 -54.18
N LEU A 99 5.56 30.45 -54.94
CA LEU A 99 6.93 30.04 -54.67
C LEU A 99 7.40 30.51 -53.28
N ALA A 100 7.14 31.75 -52.89
CA ALA A 100 7.46 32.25 -51.58
C ALA A 100 6.76 31.49 -50.46
N ALA A 101 5.46 31.12 -50.64
CA ALA A 101 4.73 30.31 -49.67
C ALA A 101 5.29 28.87 -49.51
N LEU A 102 5.76 28.28 -50.64
CA LEU A 102 6.42 26.95 -50.59
C LEU A 102 7.76 27.01 -49.87
N GLU A 103 8.55 28.07 -50.08
CA GLU A 103 9.83 28.28 -49.39
C GLU A 103 9.66 28.49 -47.89
N GLU A 104 8.65 29.26 -47.49
CA GLU A 104 8.29 29.43 -46.08
C GLU A 104 7.89 28.09 -45.42
N ARG A 105 7.05 27.32 -46.10
CA ARG A 105 6.61 26.02 -45.63
C ARG A 105 7.76 25.01 -45.52
N ALA A 106 8.64 24.98 -46.54
CA ALA A 106 9.85 24.13 -46.51
C ALA A 106 10.78 24.50 -45.33
N THR A 107 10.96 25.80 -45.07
CA THR A 107 11.74 26.31 -43.95
C THR A 107 11.13 25.86 -42.61
N LEU A 108 9.82 25.93 -42.47
CA LEU A 108 9.10 25.44 -41.29
C LEU A 108 9.31 23.94 -41.10
N LEU A 109 9.14 23.14 -42.15
CA LEU A 109 9.36 21.68 -42.08
C LEU A 109 10.80 21.35 -41.68
N HIS A 110 11.78 22.04 -42.27
CA HIS A 110 13.20 21.88 -41.90
C HIS A 110 13.46 22.24 -40.42
N THR A 111 12.85 23.27 -39.91
CA THR A 111 12.96 23.70 -38.51
C THR A 111 12.35 22.64 -37.57
N LEU A 112 11.18 22.11 -37.93
CA LEU A 112 10.52 21.05 -37.14
C LEU A 112 11.34 19.75 -37.13
N LYS A 113 11.87 19.37 -38.32
CA LYS A 113 12.75 18.18 -38.43
C LYS A 113 13.99 18.33 -37.55
N ARG A 114 14.65 19.48 -37.58
CA ARG A 114 15.85 19.75 -36.77
C ARG A 114 15.58 19.62 -35.25
N LYS A 115 14.35 19.97 -34.81
CA LYS A 115 13.99 19.98 -33.36
C LYS A 115 13.43 18.65 -32.89
N TYR A 116 12.64 17.95 -33.71
CA TYR A 116 11.76 16.89 -33.24
C TYR A 116 11.96 15.54 -33.93
N GLY A 117 12.79 15.46 -35.00
CA GLY A 117 13.08 14.19 -35.67
C GLY A 117 13.73 14.38 -37.04
N ALA A 118 14.37 13.33 -37.56
CA ALA A 118 15.08 13.40 -38.86
C ALA A 118 14.12 13.37 -40.07
N SER A 119 12.86 12.97 -39.89
CA SER A 119 11.83 12.88 -40.92
C SER A 119 10.50 13.50 -40.47
N ILE A 120 9.61 13.83 -41.41
CA ILE A 120 8.26 14.29 -41.08
C ILE A 120 7.48 13.23 -40.29
N ALA A 121 7.66 11.97 -40.61
CA ALA A 121 7.04 10.87 -39.86
C ALA A 121 7.46 10.86 -38.38
N GLU A 122 8.73 11.10 -38.11
CA GLU A 122 9.25 11.22 -36.74
C GLU A 122 8.72 12.43 -36.00
N VAL A 123 8.59 13.58 -36.69
CA VAL A 123 7.98 14.80 -36.13
C VAL A 123 6.52 14.56 -35.75
N ILE A 124 5.75 13.90 -36.63
CA ILE A 124 4.36 13.51 -36.35
C ILE A 124 4.29 12.53 -35.16
N ALA A 125 5.16 11.53 -35.13
CA ALA A 125 5.22 10.56 -34.04
C ALA A 125 5.61 11.24 -32.70
N PHE A 126 6.53 12.21 -32.75
CA PHE A 126 6.87 13.03 -31.58
C PHE A 126 5.65 13.83 -31.07
N GLY A 127 4.93 14.49 -32.00
CA GLY A 127 3.74 15.27 -31.64
C GLY A 127 2.65 14.42 -30.99
N ARG A 128 2.43 13.18 -31.49
CA ARG A 128 1.48 12.23 -30.88
C ARG A 128 1.91 11.84 -29.48
N ARG A 129 3.16 11.42 -29.29
CA ARG A 129 3.68 11.07 -27.97
C ARG A 129 3.57 12.22 -26.97
N ALA A 130 3.89 13.44 -27.40
CA ALA A 130 3.78 14.60 -26.54
C ALA A 130 2.33 14.93 -26.15
N ALA A 131 1.36 14.71 -27.06
CA ALA A 131 -0.06 14.86 -26.76
C ALA A 131 -0.55 13.79 -25.79
N ASP A 132 -0.16 12.54 -25.98
CA ASP A 132 -0.49 11.43 -25.08
C ASP A 132 0.10 11.66 -23.67
N GLU A 133 1.36 12.09 -23.57
CA GLU A 133 2.01 12.42 -22.31
C GLU A 133 1.33 13.59 -21.59
N GLN A 134 0.91 14.61 -22.34
CA GLN A 134 0.14 15.73 -21.78
C GLN A 134 -1.21 15.27 -21.21
N GLU A 135 -1.93 14.40 -21.93
CA GLU A 135 -3.20 13.85 -21.47
C GLU A 135 -3.01 12.99 -20.20
N ASP A 136 -1.97 12.18 -20.17
CA ASP A 136 -1.64 11.35 -19.00
C ASP A 136 -1.29 12.23 -17.77
N LEU A 137 -0.56 13.32 -17.96
CA LEU A 137 -0.23 14.27 -16.89
C LEU A 137 -1.49 14.95 -16.33
N LEU A 138 -2.39 15.41 -17.20
CA LEU A 138 -3.65 16.03 -16.78
C LEU A 138 -4.52 15.03 -15.99
N ARG A 139 -4.63 13.79 -16.46
CA ARG A 139 -5.34 12.73 -15.74
C ARG A 139 -4.69 12.40 -14.39
N ALA A 140 -3.36 12.49 -14.31
CA ALA A 140 -2.65 12.28 -13.05
C ALA A 140 -2.93 13.40 -12.04
N GLU A 141 -3.04 14.65 -12.48
CA GLU A 141 -3.42 15.78 -11.61
C GLU A 141 -4.83 15.62 -11.04
N ASP A 142 -5.82 15.32 -11.89
CA ASP A 142 -7.21 15.07 -11.46
C ASP A 142 -7.26 13.94 -10.43
N ARG A 143 -6.53 12.86 -10.69
CA ARG A 143 -6.47 11.70 -9.79
C ARG A 143 -5.81 12.03 -8.44
N LEU A 144 -4.79 12.89 -8.43
CA LEU A 144 -4.17 13.36 -7.18
C LEU A 144 -5.15 14.17 -6.34
N GLU A 145 -5.97 15.04 -6.96
CA GLU A 145 -7.00 15.79 -6.25
C GLU A 145 -8.08 14.86 -5.66
N GLU A 146 -8.57 13.90 -6.44
CA GLU A 146 -9.53 12.90 -5.95
C GLU A 146 -8.96 12.10 -4.76
N MET A 147 -7.73 11.64 -4.88
CA MET A 147 -7.04 10.90 -3.80
C MET A 147 -6.82 11.77 -2.55
N ALA A 148 -6.54 13.05 -2.70
CA ALA A 148 -6.39 13.97 -1.58
C ALA A 148 -7.71 14.15 -0.82
N VAL A 149 -8.82 14.31 -1.53
CA VAL A 149 -10.18 14.41 -0.96
C VAL A 149 -10.56 13.11 -0.24
N GLU A 150 -10.35 11.97 -0.88
CA GLU A 150 -10.64 10.66 -0.28
C GLU A 150 -9.77 10.41 0.96
N SER A 151 -8.49 10.71 0.91
CA SER A 151 -7.56 10.62 2.04
C SER A 151 -8.04 11.49 3.22
N ALA A 152 -8.42 12.74 2.96
CA ALA A 152 -8.94 13.63 4.00
C ALA A 152 -10.23 13.06 4.63
N HIS A 153 -11.14 12.53 3.82
CA HIS A 153 -12.36 11.89 4.29
C HIS A 153 -12.09 10.65 5.17
N LEU A 154 -11.21 9.78 4.72
CA LEU A 154 -10.82 8.58 5.47
C LEU A 154 -10.15 8.93 6.79
N ARG A 155 -9.25 9.91 6.79
CA ARG A 155 -8.58 10.40 8.02
C ARG A 155 -9.57 10.96 9.03
N ALA A 156 -10.57 11.73 8.59
CA ALA A 156 -11.62 12.23 9.45
C ALA A 156 -12.47 11.11 10.06
N ARG A 157 -12.82 10.07 9.27
CA ARG A 157 -13.53 8.88 9.76
C ARG A 157 -12.72 8.10 10.78
N ILE A 158 -11.43 7.93 10.56
CA ILE A 158 -10.53 7.26 11.53
C ILE A 158 -10.48 8.05 12.82
N GLY A 159 -10.32 9.38 12.76
CA GLY A 159 -10.32 10.23 13.94
C GLY A 159 -11.63 10.15 14.75
N GLN A 160 -12.77 10.15 14.07
CA GLN A 160 -14.08 9.99 14.71
C GLN A 160 -14.23 8.62 15.40
N ALA A 161 -13.87 7.54 14.71
CA ALA A 161 -13.91 6.19 15.26
C ALA A 161 -12.92 6.03 16.43
N GLY A 162 -11.73 6.61 16.31
CA GLY A 162 -10.70 6.61 17.34
C GLY A 162 -11.17 7.36 18.61
N ALA A 163 -11.81 8.52 18.46
CA ALA A 163 -12.37 9.27 19.58
C ALA A 163 -13.48 8.48 20.31
N ALA A 164 -14.37 7.83 19.56
CA ALA A 164 -15.43 7.00 20.14
C ALA A 164 -14.84 5.80 20.90
N LEU A 165 -13.83 5.15 20.34
CA LEU A 165 -13.11 4.05 21.01
C LEU A 165 -12.40 4.53 22.28
N SER A 166 -11.74 5.68 22.23
CA SER A 166 -11.07 6.29 23.38
C SER A 166 -12.05 6.60 24.52
N ALA A 167 -13.21 7.15 24.20
CA ALA A 167 -14.25 7.43 25.19
C ALA A 167 -14.74 6.13 25.89
N ALA A 168 -14.99 5.08 25.11
CA ALA A 168 -15.38 3.77 25.66
C ALA A 168 -14.27 3.16 26.55
N ARG A 169 -13.00 3.28 26.11
CA ARG A 169 -11.84 2.81 26.91
C ARG A 169 -11.67 3.59 28.20
N ARG A 170 -11.87 4.90 28.22
CA ARG A 170 -11.81 5.73 29.44
C ARG A 170 -12.86 5.29 30.44
N GLN A 171 -14.09 5.07 30.00
CA GLN A 171 -15.15 4.55 30.86
C GLN A 171 -14.81 3.14 31.41
N ALA A 172 -14.33 2.24 30.56
CA ALA A 172 -13.90 0.91 30.98
C ALA A 172 -12.69 0.97 31.94
N ALA A 173 -11.77 1.90 31.73
CA ALA A 173 -10.60 2.11 32.58
C ALA A 173 -10.99 2.56 34.00
N GLU A 174 -11.94 3.46 34.15
CA GLU A 174 -12.46 3.90 35.47
C GLU A 174 -13.09 2.73 36.23
N GLU A 175 -13.93 1.95 35.57
CA GLU A 175 -14.57 0.79 36.19
C GLU A 175 -13.55 -0.31 36.53
N LEU A 176 -12.58 -0.58 35.64
CA LEU A 176 -11.51 -1.54 35.92
C LEU A 176 -10.66 -1.08 37.10
N ALA A 177 -10.26 0.20 37.15
CA ALA A 177 -9.47 0.73 38.25
C ALA A 177 -10.17 0.57 39.60
N ARG A 178 -11.46 0.91 39.67
CA ARG A 178 -12.27 0.71 40.87
C ARG A 178 -12.30 -0.76 41.32
N ARG A 179 -12.57 -1.68 40.40
CA ARG A 179 -12.62 -3.13 40.71
C ARG A 179 -11.26 -3.67 41.13
N VAL A 180 -10.16 -3.20 40.53
CA VAL A 180 -8.79 -3.60 40.93
C VAL A 180 -8.49 -3.12 42.36
N GLU A 181 -8.81 -1.88 42.72
CA GLU A 181 -8.60 -1.37 44.08
C GLU A 181 -9.41 -2.18 45.11
N GLU A 182 -10.64 -2.57 44.80
CA GLU A 182 -11.46 -3.45 45.66
C GLU A 182 -10.78 -4.81 45.86
N GLN A 183 -10.30 -5.43 44.78
CA GLN A 183 -9.59 -6.72 44.86
C GLN A 183 -8.25 -6.62 45.64
N LEU A 184 -7.53 -5.50 45.50
CA LEU A 184 -6.30 -5.23 46.23
C LEU A 184 -6.54 -5.04 47.73
N ALA A 185 -7.67 -4.41 48.12
CA ALA A 185 -8.06 -4.27 49.52
C ALA A 185 -8.20 -5.65 50.18
N ASP A 186 -8.82 -6.63 49.54
CA ASP A 186 -8.92 -8.01 50.01
C ASP A 186 -7.54 -8.68 50.17
N LEU A 187 -6.58 -8.31 49.31
CA LEU A 187 -5.22 -8.87 49.26
C LEU A 187 -4.22 -8.16 50.20
N ASN A 188 -4.71 -7.47 51.22
CA ASN A 188 -3.91 -6.71 52.21
C ASN A 188 -3.16 -5.49 51.57
N MET A 189 -3.75 -4.92 50.52
CA MET A 189 -3.25 -3.73 49.84
C MET A 189 -4.34 -2.63 49.81
N ALA A 190 -5.10 -2.44 50.89
CA ALA A 190 -6.25 -1.52 50.96
C ALA A 190 -5.91 -0.04 50.68
N ARG A 191 -4.64 0.32 50.74
CA ARG A 191 -4.15 1.69 50.49
C ARG A 191 -3.53 1.87 49.13
N ALA A 192 -3.42 0.78 48.33
CA ALA A 192 -2.92 0.87 46.97
C ALA A 192 -3.87 1.68 46.09
N ARG A 193 -3.30 2.43 45.17
CA ARG A 193 -4.04 3.15 44.14
C ARG A 193 -3.67 2.60 42.77
N PHE A 194 -4.68 2.36 41.97
CA PHE A 194 -4.51 1.88 40.60
C PHE A 194 -5.18 2.85 39.63
N SER A 195 -4.52 3.17 38.53
CA SER A 195 -5.04 4.06 37.51
C SER A 195 -4.59 3.59 36.12
N ILE A 196 -5.34 3.98 35.11
CA ILE A 196 -5.02 3.70 33.73
C ILE A 196 -4.89 5.04 33.01
N SER A 197 -3.68 5.40 32.59
CA SER A 197 -3.42 6.58 31.76
C SER A 197 -3.81 6.26 30.33
N ILE A 198 -4.58 7.14 29.70
CA ILE A 198 -4.99 7.08 28.30
C ILE A 198 -4.66 8.43 27.68
N GLU A 199 -3.62 8.48 26.88
CA GLU A 199 -3.10 9.72 26.31
C GLU A 199 -3.04 9.60 24.78
N TRP A 200 -3.29 10.74 24.10
CA TRP A 200 -3.07 10.88 22.67
C TRP A 200 -1.74 11.59 22.43
N ARG A 201 -1.04 11.20 21.39
CA ARG A 201 0.21 11.84 20.99
C ARG A 201 -0.06 12.72 19.77
N GLU A 202 0.26 14.00 19.87
CA GLU A 202 0.23 14.91 18.72
C GLU A 202 1.21 14.44 17.62
N ASP A 203 0.73 14.51 16.37
CA ASP A 203 1.49 14.16 15.18
C ASP A 203 0.93 14.92 13.98
N ALA A 204 1.75 15.76 13.36
CA ALA A 204 1.36 16.52 12.17
C ALA A 204 0.92 15.62 10.99
N GLY A 205 1.46 14.39 10.90
CA GLY A 205 1.04 13.36 9.95
C GLY A 205 -0.15 12.54 10.41
N GLY A 206 -0.67 12.75 11.64
CA GLY A 206 -1.77 12.02 12.24
C GLY A 206 -3.15 12.32 11.66
N VAL A 207 -4.19 11.94 12.36
CA VAL A 207 -5.58 12.16 11.95
C VAL A 207 -6.22 13.28 12.76
N PRO A 208 -7.13 14.09 12.17
CA PRO A 208 -7.91 15.08 12.90
C PRO A 208 -8.95 14.38 13.79
N VAL A 209 -9.16 14.91 14.99
CA VAL A 209 -10.15 14.39 15.93
C VAL A 209 -11.25 15.44 16.13
N PRO A 210 -12.54 15.07 16.12
CA PRO A 210 -13.64 16.01 16.34
C PRO A 210 -13.50 16.75 17.68
N GLU A 211 -13.81 18.04 17.68
CA GLU A 211 -13.84 18.92 18.87
C GLU A 211 -12.48 19.14 19.55
N VAL A 212 -11.39 18.66 18.94
CA VAL A 212 -10.03 18.84 19.48
C VAL A 212 -9.14 19.41 18.37
N ASP A 213 -8.41 20.47 18.68
CA ASP A 213 -7.47 21.07 17.74
C ASP A 213 -6.23 20.17 17.54
N GLY A 214 -5.73 20.13 16.28
CA GLY A 214 -4.53 19.38 15.93
C GLY A 214 -4.82 18.05 15.27
N ALA A 215 -3.74 17.32 15.01
CA ALA A 215 -3.77 15.96 14.47
C ALA A 215 -3.04 15.02 15.43
N TYR A 216 -3.50 13.80 15.53
CA TYR A 216 -3.01 12.82 16.49
C TYR A 216 -2.55 11.54 15.81
N ALA A 217 -1.48 10.96 16.34
CA ALA A 217 -0.97 9.68 15.88
C ALA A 217 -2.02 8.59 16.05
N VAL A 218 -2.12 7.72 15.06
CA VAL A 218 -3.04 6.57 15.05
C VAL A 218 -2.28 5.34 14.58
N ASP A 219 -2.59 4.20 15.17
CA ASP A 219 -2.12 2.89 14.75
C ASP A 219 -3.29 1.89 14.63
N GLU A 220 -2.99 0.60 14.42
CA GLU A 220 -3.99 -0.45 14.31
C GLU A 220 -4.86 -0.61 15.57
N THR A 221 -4.41 -0.10 16.71
CA THR A 221 -5.12 -0.14 17.98
C THR A 221 -5.91 1.13 18.29
N GLY A 222 -5.77 2.18 17.47
CA GLY A 222 -6.48 3.46 17.61
C GLY A 222 -5.56 4.62 17.99
N LEU A 223 -6.14 5.64 18.68
CA LEU A 223 -5.44 6.87 19.07
C LEU A 223 -4.72 6.74 20.41
N ASP A 224 -5.14 5.77 21.25
CA ASP A 224 -4.78 5.72 22.64
C ASP A 224 -3.43 5.07 22.90
N ARG A 225 -2.60 5.77 23.66
CA ARG A 225 -1.49 5.19 24.38
C ARG A 225 -1.94 4.86 25.80
N VAL A 226 -2.06 3.56 26.10
CA VAL A 226 -2.57 3.07 27.38
C VAL A 226 -1.42 2.64 28.27
N GLU A 227 -1.38 3.14 29.52
CA GLU A 227 -0.40 2.73 30.51
C GLU A 227 -1.08 2.45 31.86
N PHE A 228 -0.81 1.29 32.43
CA PHE A 228 -1.28 0.93 33.77
C PHE A 228 -0.33 1.49 34.82
N LEU A 229 -0.90 2.24 35.78
CA LEU A 229 -0.17 2.93 36.83
C LEU A 229 -0.61 2.40 38.20
N ILE A 230 0.34 2.27 39.14
CA ILE A 230 0.06 1.87 40.50
C ILE A 230 0.90 2.65 41.49
N SER A 231 0.33 2.89 42.67
CA SER A 231 1.02 3.26 43.89
C SER A 231 0.64 2.26 44.98
N ALA A 232 1.62 1.56 45.53
CA ALA A 232 1.38 0.57 46.60
C ALA A 232 1.12 1.23 47.96
N ASN A 233 1.71 2.41 48.23
CA ASN A 233 1.68 3.08 49.51
C ASN A 233 1.09 4.50 49.43
N PRO A 234 0.40 4.95 50.46
CA PRO A 234 -0.11 6.31 50.51
C PRO A 234 1.01 7.36 50.41
N GLY A 235 0.79 8.35 49.54
CA GLY A 235 1.75 9.47 49.38
C GLY A 235 2.86 9.20 48.34
N GLU A 236 2.95 7.98 47.80
CA GLU A 236 3.80 7.69 46.65
C GLU A 236 3.10 8.11 45.34
N ALA A 237 3.91 8.59 44.39
CA ALA A 237 3.40 8.88 43.06
C ALA A 237 3.02 7.57 42.33
N LEU A 238 1.98 7.65 41.48
CA LEU A 238 1.65 6.57 40.55
C LEU A 238 2.84 6.32 39.61
N LYS A 239 3.23 5.05 39.46
CA LYS A 239 4.32 4.61 38.59
C LYS A 239 3.83 3.54 37.63
N PRO A 240 4.42 3.44 36.45
CA PRO A 240 4.14 2.34 35.52
C PRO A 240 4.26 0.97 36.19
N LEU A 241 3.30 0.11 35.90
CA LEU A 241 3.25 -1.27 36.41
C LEU A 241 4.59 -2.02 36.22
N ALA A 242 5.24 -1.79 35.10
CA ALA A 242 6.56 -2.37 34.79
C ALA A 242 7.69 -1.94 35.77
N ARG A 243 7.47 -0.95 36.62
CA ARG A 243 8.44 -0.39 37.58
C ARG A 243 8.15 -0.77 39.02
N ILE A 244 7.25 -1.74 39.28
CA ILE A 244 7.01 -2.25 40.62
C ILE A 244 8.27 -2.94 41.12
N ALA A 245 8.74 -2.54 42.30
CA ALA A 245 9.98 -3.06 42.87
C ALA A 245 9.79 -4.35 43.70
N SER A 246 8.56 -4.62 44.21
CA SER A 246 8.25 -5.76 45.08
C SER A 246 7.59 -6.90 44.28
N GLY A 247 8.22 -8.08 44.29
CA GLY A 247 7.65 -9.29 43.66
C GLY A 247 6.28 -9.67 44.23
N GLY A 248 6.11 -9.62 45.53
CA GLY A 248 4.83 -9.95 46.19
C GLY A 248 3.72 -8.95 45.86
N GLU A 249 4.01 -7.65 45.77
CA GLU A 249 3.02 -6.63 45.35
C GLU A 249 2.61 -6.82 43.89
N ALA A 250 3.58 -7.08 42.98
CA ALA A 250 3.34 -7.34 41.58
C ALA A 250 2.48 -8.61 41.39
N SER A 251 2.78 -9.69 42.11
CA SER A 251 2.00 -10.95 42.05
C SER A 251 0.56 -10.79 42.57
N ARG A 252 0.35 -10.04 43.64
CA ARG A 252 -1.01 -9.73 44.16
C ARG A 252 -1.81 -8.86 43.18
N LEU A 253 -1.18 -7.84 42.61
CA LEU A 253 -1.82 -7.01 41.58
C LEU A 253 -2.19 -7.86 40.35
N MET A 254 -1.28 -8.74 39.92
CA MET A 254 -1.59 -9.65 38.80
C MET A 254 -2.72 -10.61 39.15
N LEU A 255 -2.76 -11.11 40.40
CA LEU A 255 -3.88 -11.92 40.88
C LEU A 255 -5.21 -11.14 40.85
N ALA A 256 -5.23 -9.89 41.29
CA ALA A 256 -6.40 -9.03 41.24
C ALA A 256 -6.89 -8.81 39.80
N LEU A 257 -5.99 -8.45 38.89
CA LEU A 257 -6.29 -8.27 37.47
C LEU A 257 -6.83 -9.56 36.82
N LYS A 258 -6.16 -10.69 37.04
CA LYS A 258 -6.57 -11.99 36.48
C LYS A 258 -7.94 -12.43 37.05
N THR A 259 -8.23 -12.14 38.31
CA THR A 259 -9.55 -12.44 38.93
C THR A 259 -10.67 -11.64 38.23
N ILE A 260 -10.42 -10.37 37.88
CA ILE A 260 -11.43 -9.53 37.21
C ILE A 260 -11.60 -9.92 35.74
N LEU A 261 -10.51 -10.28 35.06
CA LEU A 261 -10.45 -10.50 33.62
C LEU A 261 -10.53 -11.98 33.23
N SER A 262 -10.78 -12.90 34.18
CA SER A 262 -10.71 -14.34 33.98
C SER A 262 -11.53 -14.88 32.80
N GLU A 263 -12.69 -14.30 32.52
CA GLU A 263 -13.54 -14.69 31.40
C GLU A 263 -13.01 -14.23 30.03
N ALA A 264 -12.29 -13.09 30.00
CA ALA A 264 -11.69 -12.53 28.79
C ALA A 264 -10.27 -13.03 28.53
N ASP A 265 -9.62 -13.57 29.57
CA ASP A 265 -8.24 -14.02 29.51
C ASP A 265 -8.13 -15.42 28.89
N ARG A 266 -7.36 -15.52 27.82
CA ARG A 266 -7.12 -16.79 27.08
C ARG A 266 -5.81 -17.49 27.47
N THR A 267 -5.09 -17.00 28.48
CA THR A 267 -3.84 -17.58 28.93
C THR A 267 -4.12 -18.93 29.64
N PRO A 268 -3.69 -20.07 29.12
CA PRO A 268 -4.14 -21.36 29.65
C PRO A 268 -3.50 -21.69 31.00
N THR A 269 -2.28 -21.22 31.30
CA THR A 269 -1.53 -21.52 32.52
C THR A 269 -1.02 -20.23 33.17
N LEU A 270 -1.28 -20.09 34.47
CA LEU A 270 -0.85 -18.98 35.31
C LEU A 270 0.12 -19.50 36.38
N ILE A 271 1.26 -18.80 36.53
CA ILE A 271 2.26 -19.14 37.55
C ILE A 271 2.37 -17.94 38.50
N PHE A 272 2.08 -18.18 39.78
CA PHE A 272 2.22 -17.19 40.84
C PHE A 272 3.37 -17.55 41.77
N ASP A 273 4.36 -16.66 41.85
CA ASP A 273 5.44 -16.74 42.79
C ASP A 273 5.36 -15.55 43.76
N GLU A 274 5.75 -15.76 45.01
CA GLU A 274 5.77 -14.75 46.06
C GLU A 274 4.41 -14.06 46.35
N VAL A 275 3.28 -14.59 45.88
CA VAL A 275 1.96 -13.94 46.03
C VAL A 275 1.53 -13.79 47.50
N ASP A 276 2.06 -14.68 48.36
CA ASP A 276 1.84 -14.75 49.80
C ASP A 276 2.92 -14.05 50.64
N THR A 277 3.91 -13.39 49.99
CA THR A 277 4.96 -12.65 50.73
C THR A 277 4.36 -11.44 51.45
N GLY A 278 4.61 -11.34 52.76
CA GLY A 278 4.08 -10.30 53.61
C GLY A 278 2.59 -10.43 53.94
N VAL A 279 1.98 -11.54 53.63
CA VAL A 279 0.60 -11.90 54.02
C VAL A 279 0.63 -13.05 55.04
N GLY A 280 -0.34 -13.08 55.94
CA GLY A 280 -0.47 -14.16 56.92
C GLY A 280 -1.92 -14.30 57.38
N GLY A 281 -2.19 -15.38 58.07
CA GLY A 281 -3.51 -15.65 58.70
C GLY A 281 -4.69 -15.54 57.72
N ARG A 282 -5.61 -14.62 57.98
CA ARG A 282 -6.84 -14.43 57.23
C ARG A 282 -6.60 -14.01 55.79
N SER A 283 -5.61 -13.15 55.53
CA SER A 283 -5.28 -12.69 54.20
C SER A 283 -4.70 -13.78 53.29
N GLY A 284 -3.94 -14.73 53.86
CA GLY A 284 -3.47 -15.91 53.12
C GLY A 284 -4.61 -16.82 52.65
N GLN A 285 -5.69 -16.93 53.44
CA GLN A 285 -6.89 -17.68 53.03
C GLN A 285 -7.55 -16.97 51.81
N VAL A 286 -7.69 -15.67 51.82
CA VAL A 286 -8.27 -14.91 50.69
C VAL A 286 -7.44 -15.08 49.42
N VAL A 287 -6.11 -15.04 49.52
CA VAL A 287 -5.20 -15.30 48.37
C VAL A 287 -5.49 -16.71 47.79
N GLY A 288 -5.55 -17.70 48.66
CA GLY A 288 -5.82 -19.09 48.23
C GLY A 288 -7.21 -19.24 47.57
N GLU A 289 -8.24 -18.58 48.10
CA GLU A 289 -9.60 -18.59 47.56
C GLU A 289 -9.63 -17.97 46.15
N LYS A 290 -8.94 -16.86 45.93
CA LYS A 290 -8.84 -16.20 44.62
C LYS A 290 -8.06 -17.06 43.63
N LEU A 291 -6.92 -17.65 44.01
CA LEU A 291 -6.17 -18.61 43.17
C LEU A 291 -7.01 -19.79 42.76
N ARG A 292 -7.79 -20.30 43.69
CA ARG A 292 -8.70 -21.43 43.45
C ARG A 292 -9.84 -21.06 42.49
N ALA A 293 -10.41 -19.85 42.63
CA ALA A 293 -11.40 -19.35 41.68
C ALA A 293 -10.85 -19.28 40.25
N LEU A 294 -9.62 -18.82 40.07
CA LEU A 294 -8.92 -18.82 38.79
C LEU A 294 -8.69 -20.24 38.22
N ALA A 295 -8.49 -21.22 39.10
CA ALA A 295 -8.25 -22.61 38.69
C ALA A 295 -9.48 -23.30 38.05
N HIS A 296 -10.65 -22.67 38.00
CA HIS A 296 -11.81 -23.15 37.24
C HIS A 296 -11.67 -22.94 35.73
N THR A 297 -10.93 -21.92 35.33
CA THR A 297 -10.76 -21.52 33.90
C THR A 297 -9.31 -21.65 33.42
N HIS A 298 -8.35 -21.73 34.35
CA HIS A 298 -6.92 -21.75 34.06
C HIS A 298 -6.23 -22.89 34.82
N GLN A 299 -5.12 -23.39 34.30
CA GLN A 299 -4.17 -24.12 35.11
C GLN A 299 -3.39 -23.12 35.97
N VAL A 300 -3.46 -23.27 37.30
CA VAL A 300 -2.80 -22.35 38.24
C VAL A 300 -1.69 -23.12 38.99
N LEU A 301 -0.46 -22.62 38.88
CA LEU A 301 0.69 -23.08 39.66
C LEU A 301 1.05 -21.95 40.65
N CYS A 302 1.07 -22.28 41.94
CA CYS A 302 1.44 -21.32 42.99
C CYS A 302 2.56 -21.85 43.87
N ILE A 303 3.60 -21.05 44.02
CA ILE A 303 4.67 -21.31 45.01
C ILE A 303 4.27 -20.61 46.29
N THR A 304 4.14 -21.36 47.38
CA THR A 304 3.65 -20.82 48.64
C THR A 304 4.32 -21.45 49.85
N HIS A 305 4.49 -20.69 50.92
CA HIS A 305 4.91 -21.13 52.23
C HIS A 305 3.74 -21.15 53.24
N LEU A 306 2.54 -20.70 52.82
CA LEU A 306 1.37 -20.63 53.68
C LEU A 306 0.51 -21.87 53.59
N ALA A 307 0.29 -22.53 54.70
CA ALA A 307 -0.62 -23.69 54.83
C ALA A 307 -2.03 -23.41 54.32
N GLN A 308 -2.52 -22.15 54.51
CA GLN A 308 -3.84 -21.69 54.07
C GLN A 308 -3.98 -21.72 52.55
N VAL A 309 -2.92 -21.38 51.83
CA VAL A 309 -2.90 -21.41 50.36
C VAL A 309 -2.74 -22.85 49.87
N ALA A 310 -1.77 -23.61 50.42
CA ALA A 310 -1.47 -24.97 50.03
C ALA A 310 -2.64 -25.93 50.23
N ALA A 311 -3.43 -25.74 51.31
CA ALA A 311 -4.60 -26.57 51.61
C ALA A 311 -5.73 -26.40 50.56
N LEU A 312 -5.81 -25.25 49.87
CA LEU A 312 -6.80 -24.94 48.86
C LEU A 312 -6.43 -25.47 47.45
N GLY A 313 -5.17 -25.87 47.24
CA GLY A 313 -4.73 -26.48 45.96
C GLY A 313 -5.42 -27.81 45.68
N HIS A 314 -5.67 -28.15 44.40
CA HIS A 314 -6.13 -29.48 43.98
C HIS A 314 -5.00 -30.51 44.17
N GLU A 315 -3.83 -30.17 43.72
CA GLU A 315 -2.59 -30.93 43.85
C GLU A 315 -1.63 -30.22 44.80
N HIS A 316 -0.81 -31.01 45.54
CA HIS A 316 0.23 -30.46 46.41
C HIS A 316 1.58 -31.09 46.08
N LEU A 317 2.55 -30.30 45.71
CA LEU A 317 3.91 -30.69 45.38
C LEU A 317 4.85 -30.14 46.46
N ARG A 318 5.58 -30.99 47.15
CA ARG A 318 6.63 -30.58 48.11
C ARG A 318 7.95 -30.43 47.38
N ILE A 319 8.60 -29.33 47.58
CA ILE A 319 9.92 -29.03 47.03
C ILE A 319 10.96 -29.02 48.12
N GLU A 320 11.94 -29.92 48.03
CA GLU A 320 13.03 -30.06 48.99
C GLU A 320 14.40 -29.93 48.29
N LYS A 321 15.32 -29.30 49.01
CA LYS A 321 16.72 -29.30 48.61
C LYS A 321 17.44 -30.38 49.36
N GLN A 322 17.92 -31.42 48.68
CA GLN A 322 18.67 -32.53 49.23
C GLN A 322 20.15 -32.41 48.85
N LEU A 323 21.03 -32.62 49.85
CA LEU A 323 22.47 -32.69 49.59
C LEU A 323 22.82 -34.11 49.14
N VAL A 324 23.31 -34.27 47.94
CA VAL A 324 23.79 -35.52 47.38
C VAL A 324 25.28 -35.39 47.10
N GLY A 325 26.12 -35.84 48.07
CA GLY A 325 27.57 -35.54 48.06
C GLY A 325 27.81 -34.03 48.27
N GLU A 326 28.59 -33.40 47.39
CA GLU A 326 28.87 -31.95 47.43
C GLU A 326 27.85 -31.13 46.64
N ARG A 327 26.84 -31.73 46.03
CA ARG A 327 25.86 -31.04 45.15
C ARG A 327 24.48 -30.97 45.78
N THR A 328 23.85 -29.82 45.70
CA THR A 328 22.44 -29.67 46.06
C THR A 328 21.56 -30.08 44.91
N ARG A 329 20.63 -31.02 45.15
CA ARG A 329 19.58 -31.44 44.22
C ARG A 329 18.24 -31.00 44.75
N THR A 330 17.42 -30.42 43.88
CA THR A 330 16.01 -30.11 44.17
C THR A 330 15.14 -31.34 43.79
N VAL A 331 14.38 -31.83 44.77
CA VAL A 331 13.43 -32.95 44.59
C VAL A 331 12.02 -32.40 44.72
N VAL A 332 11.14 -32.81 43.77
CA VAL A 332 9.72 -32.46 43.77
C VAL A 332 8.94 -33.73 44.01
N THR A 333 8.13 -33.77 45.08
CA THR A 333 7.36 -34.94 45.48
C THR A 333 5.86 -34.61 45.54
N PRO A 334 4.99 -35.28 44.78
CA PRO A 334 3.55 -35.13 44.92
C PRO A 334 3.09 -35.70 46.27
N LEU A 335 2.27 -34.93 46.99
CA LEU A 335 1.75 -35.31 48.30
C LEU A 335 0.26 -35.63 48.24
N THR A 336 -0.15 -36.75 48.81
CA THR A 336 -1.54 -37.20 48.90
C THR A 336 -1.86 -37.74 50.28
N GLY A 337 -3.13 -37.81 50.64
CA GLY A 337 -3.61 -38.45 51.86
C GLY A 337 -2.88 -37.97 53.13
N HIS A 338 -2.28 -38.92 53.88
CA HIS A 338 -1.59 -38.65 55.12
C HIS A 338 -0.37 -37.71 54.96
N ASP A 339 0.43 -37.89 53.90
CA ASP A 339 1.64 -37.10 53.69
C ASP A 339 1.30 -35.61 53.43
N ARG A 340 0.18 -35.33 52.78
CA ARG A 340 -0.34 -33.97 52.60
C ARG A 340 -0.79 -33.36 53.94
N VAL A 341 -1.42 -34.14 54.83
CA VAL A 341 -1.80 -33.67 56.17
C VAL A 341 -0.57 -33.35 57.01
N GLU A 342 0.46 -34.20 57.00
CA GLU A 342 1.70 -33.99 57.74
C GLU A 342 2.44 -32.72 57.24
N GLU A 343 2.51 -32.50 55.91
CA GLU A 343 3.14 -31.31 55.36
C GLU A 343 2.39 -30.02 55.73
N ILE A 344 1.05 -30.01 55.58
CA ILE A 344 0.23 -28.87 56.00
C ILE A 344 0.36 -28.61 57.50
N ALA A 345 0.43 -29.70 58.35
CA ALA A 345 0.66 -29.55 59.79
C ALA A 345 2.05 -29.00 60.11
N ALA A 346 3.08 -29.41 59.38
CA ALA A 346 4.43 -28.84 59.48
C ALA A 346 4.49 -27.37 59.07
N MET A 347 3.78 -26.98 58.01
CA MET A 347 3.64 -25.57 57.60
C MET A 347 2.92 -24.73 58.64
N LEU A 348 1.99 -25.27 59.41
CA LEU A 348 1.23 -24.56 60.46
C LEU A 348 2.03 -24.43 61.77
N GLY A 349 2.70 -25.52 62.21
CA GLY A 349 3.26 -25.60 63.57
C GLY A 349 4.79 -25.78 63.64
N GLY A 350 5.43 -25.92 62.45
CA GLY A 350 6.84 -26.32 62.37
C GLY A 350 7.08 -27.79 62.68
N ALA A 351 8.36 -28.17 62.72
CA ALA A 351 8.80 -29.55 63.07
C ALA A 351 9.42 -29.57 64.49
N PRO A 352 9.09 -30.55 65.31
CA PRO A 352 8.25 -31.74 65.06
C PRO A 352 6.74 -31.42 65.04
N VAL A 353 5.99 -32.10 64.19
CA VAL A 353 4.53 -31.92 64.02
C VAL A 353 3.79 -32.39 65.29
N THR A 354 2.95 -31.52 65.86
CA THR A 354 2.14 -31.79 67.03
C THR A 354 0.76 -32.36 66.65
N GLU A 355 0.10 -33.06 67.56
CA GLU A 355 -1.25 -33.59 67.31
C GLU A 355 -2.28 -32.44 67.11
N THR A 356 -2.08 -31.31 67.76
CA THR A 356 -2.91 -30.10 67.56
C THR A 356 -2.75 -29.56 66.15
N ALA A 357 -1.52 -29.52 65.62
CA ALA A 357 -1.25 -29.07 64.26
C ALA A 357 -1.85 -30.04 63.21
N ARG A 358 -1.83 -31.36 63.43
CA ARG A 358 -2.49 -32.34 62.58
C ARG A 358 -4.00 -32.13 62.50
N ARG A 359 -4.66 -31.93 63.64
CA ARG A 359 -6.11 -31.63 63.66
C ARG A 359 -6.43 -30.35 62.91
N ALA A 360 -5.66 -29.31 63.13
CA ALA A 360 -5.83 -28.04 62.41
C ALA A 360 -5.61 -28.22 60.89
N ALA A 361 -4.64 -29.03 60.46
CA ALA A 361 -4.38 -29.35 59.07
C ALA A 361 -5.55 -30.13 58.43
N VAL A 362 -6.11 -31.12 59.15
CA VAL A 362 -7.30 -31.85 58.69
C VAL A 362 -8.50 -30.92 58.50
N ASP A 363 -8.75 -30.05 59.48
CA ASP A 363 -9.85 -29.08 59.41
C ASP A 363 -9.67 -28.09 58.24
N LEU A 364 -8.43 -27.65 57.98
CA LEU A 364 -8.12 -26.71 56.90
C LEU A 364 -8.33 -27.39 55.52
N LEU A 365 -7.89 -28.62 55.35
CA LEU A 365 -8.09 -29.40 54.11
C LEU A 365 -9.57 -29.71 53.89
N ALA A 366 -10.33 -30.06 54.97
CA ALA A 366 -11.76 -30.30 54.88
C ALA A 366 -12.57 -29.08 54.42
N ARG A 367 -12.25 -27.89 54.98
CA ARG A 367 -12.84 -26.61 54.51
C ARG A 367 -12.52 -26.35 53.05
N GLY A 368 -11.29 -26.60 52.60
CA GLY A 368 -10.89 -26.51 51.20
C GLY A 368 -11.73 -27.40 50.29
N GLN A 369 -12.05 -28.64 50.72
CA GLN A 369 -12.89 -29.56 49.94
C GLN A 369 -14.39 -29.16 49.92
N GLN A 370 -14.94 -28.66 51.04
CA GLN A 370 -16.35 -28.22 51.12
C GLN A 370 -16.65 -27.06 50.20
N GLN A 371 -15.73 -26.10 50.07
CA GLN A 371 -15.84 -24.97 49.11
C GLN A 371 -15.85 -25.46 47.65
N LEU A 372 -15.20 -26.58 47.32
CA LEU A 372 -15.28 -27.22 45.99
C LEU A 372 -16.72 -27.63 45.64
N VAL A 373 -17.41 -28.27 46.54
CA VAL A 373 -18.76 -28.77 46.30
C VAL A 373 -19.76 -27.64 46.15
N GLN A 374 -19.66 -26.59 46.98
CA GLN A 374 -20.56 -25.42 46.89
C GLN A 374 -20.38 -24.63 45.59
N ASN A 375 -19.15 -24.36 45.17
CA ASN A 375 -18.89 -23.62 43.93
C ASN A 375 -19.28 -24.42 42.67
N THR A 376 -19.09 -25.71 42.65
CA THR A 376 -19.52 -26.58 41.54
C THR A 376 -21.04 -26.60 41.39
N LEU A 377 -21.78 -26.59 42.50
CA LEU A 377 -23.24 -26.51 42.53
C LEU A 377 -23.80 -25.16 42.08
N LEU A 378 -23.08 -24.05 42.37
CA LEU A 378 -23.46 -22.71 41.92
C LEU A 378 -23.29 -22.55 40.43
N LEU A 379 -22.20 -23.06 39.86
CA LEU A 379 -21.94 -23.02 38.40
C LEU A 379 -22.91 -23.89 37.58
N GLN A 380 -23.41 -24.98 38.16
CA GLN A 380 -24.45 -25.82 37.53
C GLN A 380 -25.83 -25.17 37.53
N LYS A 381 -26.09 -24.19 38.42
CA LYS A 381 -27.35 -23.43 38.46
C LYS A 381 -27.38 -22.20 37.57
N GLN A 382 -26.24 -21.80 37.01
CA GLN A 382 -26.11 -20.64 36.10
C GLN A 382 -26.02 -21.02 34.61
N LYS A 383 -25.97 -22.31 34.28
CA LYS A 383 -26.16 -22.89 32.95
C LYS A 383 -27.62 -23.35 32.76
#